data_197e3f757ae1b3f589f361f5af337f4f
#
_entry.id   197e3f757ae1b3f589f361f5af337f4f
#
_cell.length_a   1.000
_cell.length_b   1.000
_cell.length_c   1.000
_cell.angle_alpha   90.00
_cell.angle_beta   90.00
_cell.angle_gamma   90.00
#
_symmetry.space_group_name_H-M   'P 1'
#
loop_
_entity.id
_entity.type
_entity.pdbx_description
1 polymer ?
#
loop_
_entity_poly.entity_id
_entity_poly.type
_entity_poly.pdbx_seq_one_letter_code
_entity_poly.pdbx_strand_id
1 'polypeptide(L)'
;MERTMMNDATQVIQTLKVNGEERRVMFPAHHTLLEVLREECGLTGTKHGCELGECGACTVLVDGAPVLSCLVLAADLEGADIQTVEGMAEGQTLHPLQESFAELGAAQCGYCTPGMLLTAKALLDECEQPTDEDVAEALAGNLCRCTGYAKIVEAVQWAAAKVRGDEDGAPADEAVFGKEIRS
;
A
#
# COMPACT_ATOMS: atom_id res chain seq x y z
N MET A 1 12.93 -10.29 -45.56
CA MET A 1 13.44 -10.33 -44.17
C MET A 1 12.22 -10.35 -43.25
N GLU A 2 11.74 -11.55 -42.97
CA GLU A 2 10.50 -11.83 -42.27
C GLU A 2 10.76 -11.65 -40.77
N ARG A 3 10.07 -10.68 -40.17
CA ARG A 3 10.11 -10.46 -38.75
C ARG A 3 9.31 -11.58 -38.09
N THR A 4 10.01 -12.60 -37.61
CA THR A 4 9.41 -13.60 -36.72
C THR A 4 8.88 -12.87 -35.52
N MET A 5 7.56 -12.72 -35.45
CA MET A 5 6.87 -12.30 -34.22
C MET A 5 7.06 -13.43 -33.21
N MET A 6 7.96 -13.23 -32.23
CA MET A 6 8.02 -14.06 -31.05
C MET A 6 6.81 -13.68 -30.21
N ASN A 7 5.68 -14.31 -30.48
CA ASN A 7 4.47 -14.17 -29.69
C ASN A 7 3.98 -15.55 -29.29
N ASP A 8 4.71 -16.14 -28.34
CA ASP A 8 4.20 -17.31 -27.61
C ASP A 8 4.66 -17.19 -26.14
N ALA A 9 4.24 -16.11 -25.49
CA ALA A 9 4.34 -16.02 -24.06
C ALA A 9 3.47 -17.13 -23.47
N THR A 10 4.08 -18.07 -22.74
CA THR A 10 3.35 -19.14 -22.05
C THR A 10 2.29 -18.50 -21.18
N GLN A 11 1.00 -18.80 -21.45
CA GLN A 11 -0.12 -18.33 -20.65
C GLN A 11 -0.23 -19.17 -19.38
N VAL A 12 -0.43 -18.52 -18.26
CA VAL A 12 -0.76 -19.13 -16.97
C VAL A 12 -2.23 -18.89 -16.69
N ILE A 13 -2.93 -19.94 -16.28
CA ILE A 13 -4.30 -19.83 -15.73
C ILE A 13 -4.19 -20.19 -14.26
N GLN A 14 -4.47 -19.24 -13.38
CA GLN A 14 -4.30 -19.40 -11.94
C GLN A 14 -5.47 -18.77 -11.18
N THR A 15 -5.78 -19.34 -10.02
CA THR A 15 -6.69 -18.72 -9.06
C THR A 15 -5.86 -17.97 -8.02
N LEU A 16 -6.04 -16.66 -7.95
CA LEU A 16 -5.44 -15.80 -6.93
C LEU A 16 -6.51 -15.44 -5.89
N LYS A 17 -6.14 -15.45 -4.62
CA LYS A 17 -6.98 -14.92 -3.55
C LYS A 17 -6.63 -13.45 -3.38
N VAL A 18 -7.53 -12.54 -3.80
CA VAL A 18 -7.31 -11.10 -3.77
C VAL A 18 -8.46 -10.42 -3.01
N ASN A 19 -8.13 -9.69 -1.95
CA ASN A 19 -9.09 -9.01 -1.08
C ASN A 19 -10.17 -9.96 -0.54
N GLY A 20 -9.78 -11.17 -0.17
CA GLY A 20 -10.67 -12.20 0.36
C GLY A 20 -11.49 -12.96 -0.70
N GLU A 21 -11.38 -12.61 -1.98
CA GLU A 21 -12.10 -13.25 -3.08
C GLU A 21 -11.17 -14.10 -3.95
N GLU A 22 -11.64 -15.28 -4.35
CA GLU A 22 -10.95 -16.08 -5.36
C GLU A 22 -11.22 -15.53 -6.76
N ARG A 23 -10.16 -15.18 -7.48
CA ARG A 23 -10.20 -14.65 -8.84
C ARG A 23 -9.42 -15.56 -9.77
N ARG A 24 -10.12 -16.20 -10.70
CA ARG A 24 -9.47 -16.97 -11.75
C ARG A 24 -9.06 -16.05 -12.88
N VAL A 25 -7.74 -15.91 -13.08
CA VAL A 25 -7.13 -15.02 -14.08
C VAL A 25 -6.27 -15.80 -15.07
N MET A 26 -6.11 -15.25 -16.25
CA MET A 26 -5.22 -15.76 -17.29
C MET A 26 -4.27 -14.64 -17.71
N PHE A 27 -2.97 -14.89 -17.63
CA PHE A 27 -1.94 -13.89 -17.90
C PHE A 27 -0.66 -14.53 -18.42
N PRO A 28 0.20 -13.80 -19.13
CA PRO A 28 1.52 -14.27 -19.52
C PRO A 28 2.39 -14.59 -18.30
N ALA A 29 3.13 -15.71 -18.33
CA ALA A 29 3.92 -16.20 -17.20
C ALA A 29 4.95 -15.19 -16.66
N HIS A 30 5.35 -14.21 -17.47
CA HIS A 30 6.30 -13.16 -17.09
C HIS A 30 5.67 -11.93 -16.47
N HIS A 31 4.32 -11.87 -16.37
CA HIS A 31 3.65 -10.73 -15.75
C HIS A 31 3.94 -10.66 -14.27
N THR A 32 4.25 -9.46 -13.84
CA THR A 32 4.38 -9.11 -12.43
C THR A 32 3.00 -9.12 -11.75
N LEU A 33 2.99 -9.24 -10.43
CA LEU A 33 1.75 -9.10 -9.65
C LEU A 33 1.08 -7.75 -9.93
N LEU A 34 1.86 -6.67 -10.09
CA LEU A 34 1.35 -5.34 -10.42
C LEU A 34 0.52 -5.34 -11.71
N GLU A 35 1.06 -5.93 -12.78
CA GLU A 35 0.38 -6.03 -14.07
C GLU A 35 -0.93 -6.83 -13.94
N VAL A 36 -0.87 -7.99 -13.29
CA VAL A 36 -2.06 -8.86 -13.12
C VAL A 36 -3.14 -8.17 -12.28
N LEU A 37 -2.78 -7.53 -11.17
CA LEU A 37 -3.75 -6.79 -10.36
C LEU A 37 -4.44 -5.68 -11.14
N ARG A 38 -3.69 -4.92 -11.94
CA ARG A 38 -4.23 -3.77 -12.66
C ARG A 38 -4.97 -4.14 -13.95
N GLU A 39 -4.43 -5.08 -14.72
CA GLU A 39 -4.92 -5.39 -16.07
C GLU A 39 -5.96 -6.51 -16.07
N GLU A 40 -5.72 -7.57 -15.28
CA GLU A 40 -6.62 -8.72 -15.26
C GLU A 40 -7.68 -8.61 -14.15
N CYS A 41 -7.30 -8.07 -12.98
CA CYS A 41 -8.25 -7.91 -11.87
C CYS A 41 -8.97 -6.55 -11.88
N GLY A 42 -8.50 -5.56 -12.65
CA GLY A 42 -9.07 -4.21 -12.69
C GLY A 42 -8.82 -3.38 -11.42
N LEU A 43 -7.89 -3.83 -10.54
CA LEU A 43 -7.55 -3.18 -9.27
C LEU A 43 -6.48 -2.11 -9.51
N THR A 44 -6.90 -0.92 -9.89
CA THR A 44 -6.01 0.18 -10.28
C THR A 44 -5.51 1.04 -9.13
N GLY A 45 -5.92 0.75 -7.91
CA GLY A 45 -5.43 1.40 -6.68
C GLY A 45 -3.93 1.18 -6.49
N THR A 46 -3.42 -0.02 -6.74
CA THR A 46 -1.98 -0.29 -6.80
C THR A 46 -1.34 0.46 -7.97
N LYS A 47 -0.32 1.29 -7.72
CA LYS A 47 0.19 2.25 -8.70
C LYS A 47 1.49 1.80 -9.36
N HIS A 48 1.61 2.16 -10.62
CA HIS A 48 2.77 1.95 -11.48
C HIS A 48 3.73 3.13 -11.33
N GLY A 49 4.81 3.02 -10.56
CA GLY A 49 5.75 4.11 -10.30
C GLY A 49 7.05 3.98 -11.07
N CYS A 50 8.04 3.33 -10.46
CA CYS A 50 9.40 3.23 -11.01
C CYS A 50 9.71 1.90 -11.71
N GLU A 51 8.98 0.82 -11.39
CA GLU A 51 9.23 -0.57 -11.83
C GLU A 51 10.64 -1.11 -11.51
N LEU A 52 11.32 -0.44 -10.59
CA LEU A 52 12.69 -0.74 -10.16
C LEU A 52 12.78 -1.17 -8.69
N GLY A 53 11.63 -1.22 -7.99
CA GLY A 53 11.61 -1.58 -6.57
C GLY A 53 12.00 -0.46 -5.62
N GLU A 54 12.04 0.82 -6.06
CA GLU A 54 12.55 1.91 -5.25
C GLU A 54 11.46 2.81 -4.63
N CYS A 55 10.31 2.97 -5.29
CA CYS A 55 9.36 4.03 -4.92
C CYS A 55 8.22 3.59 -3.99
N GLY A 56 7.95 2.30 -3.87
CA GLY A 56 6.90 1.76 -3.01
C GLY A 56 5.45 2.05 -3.44
N ALA A 57 5.21 2.74 -4.57
CA ALA A 57 3.85 3.05 -5.02
C ALA A 57 3.03 1.79 -5.38
N CYS A 58 3.71 0.69 -5.68
CA CYS A 58 3.13 -0.60 -6.02
C CYS A 58 3.01 -1.56 -4.83
N THR A 59 3.23 -1.11 -3.60
CA THR A 59 3.13 -1.97 -2.42
C THR A 59 1.73 -2.55 -2.28
N VAL A 60 1.68 -3.86 -2.06
CA VAL A 60 0.51 -4.66 -1.69
C VAL A 60 0.88 -5.53 -0.48
N LEU A 61 -0.09 -6.13 0.20
CA LEU A 61 0.22 -7.14 1.20
C LEU A 61 0.09 -8.53 0.57
N VAL A 62 1.07 -9.38 0.81
CA VAL A 62 1.04 -10.81 0.47
C VAL A 62 1.22 -11.57 1.77
N ASP A 63 0.23 -12.35 2.16
CA ASP A 63 0.18 -13.05 3.46
C ASP A 63 0.45 -12.11 4.66
N GLY A 64 -0.06 -10.87 4.57
CA GLY A 64 0.10 -9.82 5.58
C GLY A 64 1.39 -8.99 5.47
N ALA A 65 2.40 -9.44 4.73
CA ALA A 65 3.67 -8.72 4.58
C ALA A 65 3.65 -7.73 3.41
N PRO A 66 4.23 -6.52 3.54
CA PRO A 66 4.32 -5.55 2.47
C PRO A 66 5.30 -6.02 1.39
N VAL A 67 4.82 -6.08 0.14
CA VAL A 67 5.57 -6.57 -1.02
C VAL A 67 5.48 -5.57 -2.18
N LEU A 68 6.58 -5.36 -2.87
CA LEU A 68 6.64 -4.53 -4.07
C LEU A 68 6.14 -5.34 -5.27
N SER A 69 4.87 -5.20 -5.64
CA SER A 69 4.22 -6.02 -6.66
C SER A 69 4.85 -5.93 -8.06
N CYS A 70 5.63 -4.89 -8.35
CA CYS A 70 6.37 -4.76 -9.60
C CYS A 70 7.61 -5.67 -9.70
N LEU A 71 8.04 -6.29 -8.59
CA LEU A 71 9.20 -7.18 -8.54
C LEU A 71 8.84 -8.66 -8.32
N VAL A 72 7.57 -8.98 -8.17
CA VAL A 72 7.10 -10.35 -7.91
C VAL A 72 6.34 -10.86 -9.11
N LEU A 73 6.65 -12.07 -9.58
CA LEU A 73 5.89 -12.74 -10.62
C LEU A 73 4.57 -13.25 -10.05
N ALA A 74 3.46 -12.94 -10.72
CA ALA A 74 2.14 -13.39 -10.28
C ALA A 74 2.02 -14.92 -10.26
N ALA A 75 2.74 -15.61 -11.17
CA ALA A 75 2.75 -17.05 -11.26
C ALA A 75 3.31 -17.77 -10.01
N ASP A 76 4.13 -17.09 -9.22
CA ASP A 76 4.75 -17.65 -8.00
C ASP A 76 3.85 -17.53 -6.76
N LEU A 77 2.65 -16.92 -6.88
CA LEU A 77 1.76 -16.61 -5.76
C LEU A 77 0.53 -17.53 -5.68
N GLU A 78 0.67 -18.80 -6.09
CA GLU A 78 -0.42 -19.76 -5.94
C GLU A 78 -0.75 -19.98 -4.45
N GLY A 79 -2.01 -19.72 -4.08
CA GLY A 79 -2.50 -19.90 -2.70
C GLY A 79 -2.16 -18.76 -1.73
N ALA A 80 -1.40 -17.75 -2.14
CA ALA A 80 -1.11 -16.59 -1.31
C ALA A 80 -2.36 -15.69 -1.14
N ASP A 81 -2.49 -15.05 0.02
CA ASP A 81 -3.53 -14.05 0.31
C ASP A 81 -3.01 -12.65 -0.04
N ILE A 82 -3.58 -12.05 -1.06
CA ILE A 82 -3.16 -10.76 -1.58
C ILE A 82 -4.17 -9.69 -1.15
N GLN A 83 -3.70 -8.64 -0.49
CA GLN A 83 -4.53 -7.49 -0.15
C GLN A 83 -4.03 -6.24 -0.87
N THR A 84 -4.96 -5.54 -1.52
CA THR A 84 -4.74 -4.23 -2.16
C THR A 84 -5.50 -3.15 -1.38
N VAL A 85 -5.28 -1.88 -1.73
CA VAL A 85 -5.94 -0.75 -1.06
C VAL A 85 -7.47 -0.81 -1.20
N GLU A 86 -7.98 -1.42 -2.27
CA GLU A 86 -9.42 -1.62 -2.48
C GLU A 86 -10.04 -2.56 -1.44
N GLY A 87 -9.25 -3.47 -0.87
CA GLY A 87 -9.69 -4.39 0.17
C GLY A 87 -9.50 -3.89 1.60
N MET A 88 -9.10 -2.63 1.80
CA MET A 88 -8.93 -2.10 3.16
C MET A 88 -10.26 -1.69 3.81
N ALA A 89 -11.22 -1.22 3.03
CA ALA A 89 -12.53 -0.82 3.53
C ALA A 89 -13.47 -2.01 3.65
N GLU A 90 -14.30 -2.03 4.68
CA GLU A 90 -15.37 -3.02 4.86
C GLU A 90 -16.72 -2.43 4.41
N GLY A 91 -17.11 -2.71 3.18
CA GLY A 91 -18.29 -2.11 2.58
C GLY A 91 -18.15 -0.60 2.44
N GLN A 92 -18.93 0.17 3.21
CA GLN A 92 -18.85 1.64 3.24
C GLN A 92 -18.03 2.17 4.42
N THR A 93 -17.53 1.30 5.29
CA THR A 93 -16.74 1.69 6.45
C THR A 93 -15.27 1.73 6.05
N LEU A 94 -14.68 2.92 6.11
CA LEU A 94 -13.26 3.10 5.85
C LEU A 94 -12.41 2.49 6.98
N HIS A 95 -11.24 2.00 6.62
CA HIS A 95 -10.24 1.64 7.61
C HIS A 95 -9.74 2.90 8.34
N PRO A 96 -9.40 2.87 9.65
CA PRO A 96 -8.91 4.03 10.40
C PRO A 96 -7.77 4.80 9.71
N LEU A 97 -6.87 4.10 9.04
CA LEU A 97 -5.82 4.73 8.23
C LEU A 97 -6.36 5.53 7.04
N GLN A 98 -7.41 5.06 6.39
CA GLN A 98 -8.02 5.79 5.26
C GLN A 98 -8.72 7.04 5.75
N GLU A 99 -9.42 6.97 6.89
CA GLU A 99 -10.05 8.12 7.53
C GLU A 99 -9.01 9.15 7.96
N SER A 100 -7.96 8.75 8.68
CA SER A 100 -6.91 9.64 9.16
C SER A 100 -6.19 10.36 8.02
N PHE A 101 -5.90 9.67 6.92
CA PHE A 101 -5.28 10.28 5.75
C PHE A 101 -6.18 11.34 5.10
N ALA A 102 -7.49 11.12 5.10
CA ALA A 102 -8.46 12.08 4.59
C ALA A 102 -8.61 13.29 5.53
N GLU A 103 -8.82 13.06 6.82
CA GLU A 103 -9.07 14.09 7.84
C GLU A 103 -7.87 15.02 8.04
N LEU A 104 -6.66 14.46 8.10
CA LEU A 104 -5.43 15.22 8.38
C LEU A 104 -4.73 15.75 7.12
N GLY A 105 -5.28 15.48 5.93
CA GLY A 105 -4.68 15.93 4.68
C GLY A 105 -3.33 15.27 4.39
N ALA A 106 -3.15 14.00 4.80
CA ALA A 106 -1.93 13.23 4.55
C ALA A 106 -1.76 12.81 3.08
N ALA A 107 -2.73 13.07 2.23
CA ALA A 107 -2.67 12.86 0.79
C ALA A 107 -2.81 14.18 0.05
N GLN A 108 -1.96 14.42 -0.98
CA GLN A 108 -2.08 15.55 -1.89
C GLN A 108 -2.40 15.05 -3.32
N CYS A 109 -1.41 14.63 -4.10
CA CYS A 109 -1.69 14.05 -5.42
C CYS A 109 -2.30 12.65 -5.34
N GLY A 110 -2.17 11.94 -4.22
CA GLY A 110 -2.75 10.62 -3.96
C GLY A 110 -1.98 9.45 -4.57
N TYR A 111 -0.91 9.68 -5.33
CA TYR A 111 -0.24 8.61 -6.07
C TYR A 111 0.49 7.60 -5.18
N CYS A 112 1.17 8.05 -4.14
CA CYS A 112 1.85 7.19 -3.16
C CYS A 112 0.88 6.61 -2.11
N THR A 113 -0.30 7.21 -1.96
CA THR A 113 -1.22 6.92 -0.85
C THR A 113 -1.60 5.44 -0.71
N PRO A 114 -1.91 4.69 -1.78
CA PRO A 114 -2.23 3.27 -1.65
C PRO A 114 -1.09 2.44 -1.03
N GLY A 115 0.13 2.66 -1.49
CA GLY A 115 1.30 1.97 -0.93
C GLY A 115 1.57 2.37 0.52
N MET A 116 1.48 3.67 0.85
CA MET A 116 1.62 4.17 2.21
C MET A 116 0.60 3.53 3.16
N LEU A 117 -0.67 3.46 2.75
CA LEU A 117 -1.75 2.89 3.56
C LEU A 117 -1.51 1.41 3.86
N LEU A 118 -1.10 0.62 2.87
CA LEU A 118 -0.86 -0.80 3.06
C LEU A 118 0.40 -1.07 3.90
N THR A 119 1.47 -0.30 3.70
CA THR A 119 2.67 -0.40 4.53
C THR A 119 2.36 0.00 5.98
N ALA A 120 1.64 1.10 6.18
CA ALA A 120 1.21 1.51 7.52
C ALA A 120 0.27 0.49 8.16
N LYS A 121 -0.61 -0.15 7.37
CA LYS A 121 -1.46 -1.23 7.88
C LYS A 121 -0.64 -2.39 8.41
N ALA A 122 0.35 -2.87 7.63
CA ALA A 122 1.24 -3.94 8.09
C ALA A 122 1.97 -3.58 9.39
N LEU A 123 2.44 -2.33 9.52
CA LEU A 123 3.04 -1.85 10.77
C LEU A 123 2.05 -1.92 11.94
N LEU A 124 0.81 -1.45 11.75
CA LEU A 124 -0.19 -1.44 12.82
C LEU A 124 -0.72 -2.84 13.17
N ASP A 125 -0.65 -3.78 12.25
CA ASP A 125 -0.98 -5.19 12.51
C ASP A 125 0.09 -5.86 13.41
N GLU A 126 1.35 -5.39 13.36
CA GLU A 126 2.47 -5.91 14.17
C GLU A 126 2.71 -5.10 15.45
N CYS A 127 2.47 -3.79 15.42
CA CYS A 127 2.77 -2.87 16.50
C CYS A 127 1.58 -1.95 16.81
N GLU A 128 0.92 -2.16 17.93
CA GLU A 128 -0.25 -1.37 18.34
C GLU A 128 0.10 0.09 18.71
N GLN A 129 1.35 0.35 19.11
CA GLN A 129 1.80 1.68 19.57
C GLN A 129 3.14 2.05 18.92
N PRO A 130 3.16 2.25 17.58
CA PRO A 130 4.40 2.63 16.92
C PRO A 130 4.84 4.02 17.36
N THR A 131 6.15 4.22 17.50
CA THR A 131 6.75 5.55 17.63
C THR A 131 6.81 6.24 16.27
N ASP A 132 7.09 7.54 16.25
CA ASP A 132 7.33 8.26 14.99
C ASP A 132 8.50 7.68 14.20
N GLU A 133 9.51 7.15 14.91
CA GLU A 133 10.67 6.49 14.31
C GLU A 133 10.26 5.16 13.64
N ASP A 134 9.42 4.35 14.31
CA ASP A 134 8.90 3.10 13.75
C ASP A 134 8.08 3.38 12.47
N VAL A 135 7.24 4.43 12.50
CA VAL A 135 6.47 4.84 11.31
C VAL A 135 7.39 5.30 10.20
N ALA A 136 8.40 6.10 10.51
CA ALA A 136 9.35 6.61 9.52
C ALA A 136 10.19 5.46 8.90
N GLU A 137 10.62 4.49 9.71
CA GLU A 137 11.34 3.31 9.25
C GLU A 137 10.47 2.43 8.35
N ALA A 138 9.25 2.12 8.77
CA ALA A 138 8.31 1.33 7.98
C ALA A 138 8.03 1.97 6.62
N LEU A 139 7.85 3.29 6.58
CA LEU A 139 7.53 4.03 5.36
C LEU A 139 8.76 4.44 4.53
N ALA A 140 9.99 4.11 4.95
CA ALA A 140 11.21 4.52 4.26
C ALA A 140 11.27 4.04 2.80
N GLY A 141 10.63 2.91 2.49
CA GLY A 141 10.51 2.36 1.14
C GLY A 141 9.40 2.98 0.28
N ASN A 142 8.58 3.90 0.83
CA ASN A 142 7.45 4.51 0.14
C ASN A 142 7.71 6.00 -0.10
N LEU A 143 8.00 6.39 -1.34
CA LEU A 143 8.39 7.75 -1.67
C LEU A 143 7.18 8.67 -1.88
N CYS A 144 7.17 9.80 -1.18
CA CYS A 144 6.22 10.89 -1.40
C CYS A 144 6.95 12.20 -1.73
N ARG A 145 6.60 12.84 -2.86
CA ARG A 145 7.19 14.12 -3.29
C ARG A 145 6.40 15.34 -2.82
N CYS A 146 5.19 15.15 -2.31
CA CYS A 146 4.25 16.24 -2.08
C CYS A 146 4.16 16.68 -0.62
N THR A 147 4.03 15.73 0.32
CA THR A 147 3.59 16.00 1.70
C THR A 147 4.71 16.39 2.67
N GLY A 148 5.96 16.04 2.36
CA GLY A 148 7.06 16.13 3.33
C GLY A 148 6.96 15.17 4.51
N TYR A 149 6.06 14.17 4.43
CA TYR A 149 5.83 13.08 5.38
C TYR A 149 5.20 13.46 6.73
N ALA A 150 5.34 14.67 7.24
CA ALA A 150 4.85 15.06 8.57
C ALA A 150 3.38 14.67 8.78
N LYS A 151 2.50 15.03 7.85
CA LYS A 151 1.08 14.67 7.92
C LYS A 151 0.80 13.17 7.73
N ILE A 152 1.69 12.45 7.06
CA ILE A 152 1.58 11.00 6.91
C ILE A 152 1.88 10.32 8.26
N VAL A 153 2.96 10.71 8.93
CA VAL A 153 3.32 10.18 10.26
C VAL A 153 2.20 10.47 11.26
N GLU A 154 1.72 11.72 11.31
CA GLU A 154 0.60 12.14 12.16
C GLU A 154 -0.66 11.28 11.90
N ALA A 155 -0.99 11.01 10.63
CA ALA A 155 -2.14 10.21 10.25
C ALA A 155 -2.01 8.74 10.68
N VAL A 156 -0.82 8.16 10.61
CA VAL A 156 -0.56 6.79 11.09
C VAL A 156 -0.71 6.72 12.60
N GLN A 157 -0.18 7.69 13.35
CA GLN A 157 -0.32 7.78 14.80
C GLN A 157 -1.79 7.92 15.23
N TRP A 158 -2.53 8.77 14.53
CA TRP A 158 -3.96 8.96 14.79
C TRP A 158 -4.73 7.66 14.54
N ALA A 159 -4.45 6.97 13.44
CA ALA A 159 -5.07 5.68 13.14
C ALA A 159 -4.70 4.61 14.19
N ALA A 160 -3.46 4.57 14.66
CA ALA A 160 -3.02 3.66 15.71
C ALA A 160 -3.82 3.88 17.01
N ALA A 161 -4.00 5.12 17.44
CA ALA A 161 -4.81 5.47 18.61
C ALA A 161 -6.26 5.01 18.42
N LYS A 162 -6.84 5.24 17.25
CA LYS A 162 -8.23 4.86 16.94
C LYS A 162 -8.41 3.34 16.91
N VAL A 163 -7.45 2.57 16.38
CA VAL A 163 -7.49 1.09 16.39
C VAL A 163 -7.49 0.55 17.83
N ARG A 164 -6.78 1.20 18.76
CA ARG A 164 -6.78 0.83 20.19
C ARG A 164 -8.06 1.21 20.92
N GLY A 165 -8.96 1.99 20.31
CA GLY A 165 -10.18 2.49 20.96
C GLY A 165 -9.98 3.71 21.84
N ASP A 166 -8.90 4.45 21.64
CA ASP A 166 -8.69 5.74 22.29
C ASP A 166 -9.71 6.74 21.70
N GLU A 167 -10.72 7.15 22.50
CA GLU A 167 -11.89 7.89 22.02
C GLU A 167 -11.55 9.23 21.33
N ASP A 168 -10.40 9.80 21.61
CA ASP A 168 -9.98 11.08 21.05
C ASP A 168 -8.96 10.96 19.92
N GLY A 169 -8.53 9.80 19.46
CA GLY A 169 -7.65 9.56 18.30
C GLY A 169 -6.79 10.73 17.76
N ALA A 170 -7.00 11.90 18.35
CA ALA A 170 -6.22 13.09 18.06
C ALA A 170 -4.81 12.89 18.61
N PRO A 171 -3.77 13.15 17.81
CA PRO A 171 -2.42 13.25 18.34
C PRO A 171 -2.48 14.21 19.52
N ALA A 172 -1.88 13.82 20.65
CA ALA A 172 -1.77 14.71 21.80
C ALA A 172 -1.21 16.05 21.28
N ASP A 173 -2.06 17.08 21.29
CA ASP A 173 -1.67 18.44 20.93
C ASP A 173 -0.33 18.78 21.60
N GLU A 174 0.56 19.42 20.85
CA GLU A 174 1.76 20.17 21.25
C GLU A 174 3.16 19.61 20.96
N ALA A 175 3.37 18.40 20.42
CA ALA A 175 4.76 17.92 20.33
C ALA A 175 5.48 18.19 18.98
N VAL A 176 4.79 18.43 17.87
CA VAL A 176 5.45 18.44 16.54
C VAL A 176 5.69 19.83 15.93
N PHE A 177 4.97 20.87 16.34
CA PHE A 177 5.15 22.23 15.78
C PHE A 177 5.47 23.33 16.79
N GLY A 178 5.86 23.01 18.03
CA GLY A 178 6.08 23.97 19.11
C GLY A 178 7.52 24.27 19.50
N LYS A 179 8.53 23.90 18.72
CA LYS A 179 9.89 24.45 18.92
C LYS A 179 10.12 25.61 17.95
N GLU A 180 9.82 26.82 18.46
CA GLU A 180 10.25 28.10 17.88
C GLU A 180 11.71 27.98 17.38
N ILE A 181 11.90 28.22 16.08
CA ILE A 181 13.20 28.58 15.54
C ILE A 181 13.52 29.95 16.13
N ARG A 182 14.20 29.96 17.27
CA ARG A 182 14.82 31.19 17.76
C ARG A 182 16.09 31.45 16.96
N SER A 183 16.05 32.56 16.26
CA SER A 183 17.13 33.19 15.49
C SER A 183 18.44 33.34 16.26
#